data_e9bc33980b5379326dea2b9580ac2ae2
#
_entry.id   e9bc33980b5379326dea2b9580ac2ae2
#
_cell.length_a   1.000
_cell.length_b   1.000
_cell.length_c   1.000
_cell.angle_alpha   90.00
_cell.angle_beta   90.00
_cell.angle_gamma   90.00
#
_symmetry.space_group_name_H-M   'P 1'
#
loop_
_entity.id
_entity.type
_entity.pdbx_description
1 polymer ?
#
loop_
_entity_poly.entity_id
_entity_poly.type
_entity_poly.pdbx_seq_one_letter_code
_entity_poly.pdbx_strand_id
1 'polypeptide(L)'
;VLKKFGLLDRDFQLRPFMLSLLTEQIAGFYDNKSKTVNLLDWIEPEEQKPVLAHELTHALQDQKVDLTKWSDVSLNDTSRNVKDDNRHLLVDEAETAREAVAEGQAMAVFIDYSLKPAGKTIADTPPEIIAKLKDATGDTSNSPVMARAPLLLQESMLFPYTDGLSFEHAVLVRGGKEAAFANVLANPPSSSFEILHPEAYMAHAPVPVLRLPDIHPLIESEYEPYDLGVMGELDVRILAELFGGPAMAQGLAPDWNGGIYYAAQKKNATAAEKGSTASLGLLYYSRWKNPDSARTFLRIYGTQLGRKYSKVSLREKDAANDGEQVYSTNEGDVLMTISGSSVFVSEGFDVALARKLRDSIASVQTEGPLRMAMTGGEPALSLGRWMGSLGVTRAVLAGRYTSEGHSIGASAY
;
A
#
# COMPACT_ATOMS: atom_id res chain seq x y z
N VAL A 1 -9.56 7.23 -6.36
CA VAL A 1 -8.12 7.54 -6.48
C VAL A 1 -7.40 6.44 -7.25
N LEU A 2 -7.47 5.15 -6.88
CA LEU A 2 -6.76 4.03 -7.54
C LEU A 2 -6.96 4.01 -9.07
N LYS A 3 -8.21 4.18 -9.53
CA LYS A 3 -8.52 4.28 -10.97
C LYS A 3 -7.91 5.53 -11.61
N LYS A 4 -7.78 6.62 -10.86
CA LYS A 4 -7.15 7.87 -11.36
C LYS A 4 -5.64 7.71 -11.50
N PHE A 5 -4.98 6.97 -10.60
CA PHE A 5 -3.59 6.56 -10.77
C PHE A 5 -3.37 5.53 -11.90
N GLY A 6 -4.42 4.83 -12.34
CA GLY A 6 -4.32 3.75 -13.32
C GLY A 6 -3.90 2.41 -12.71
N LEU A 7 -3.97 2.27 -11.39
CA LEU A 7 -3.71 1.04 -10.65
C LEU A 7 -4.86 0.03 -10.77
N LEU A 8 -6.06 0.52 -11.06
CA LEU A 8 -7.24 -0.28 -11.40
C LEU A 8 -7.86 0.23 -12.69
N ASP A 9 -8.38 -0.67 -13.49
CA ASP A 9 -9.14 -0.32 -14.70
C ASP A 9 -10.43 0.44 -14.34
N ARG A 10 -10.89 1.31 -15.24
CA ARG A 10 -12.02 2.23 -14.98
C ARG A 10 -13.32 1.52 -14.66
N ASP A 11 -13.60 0.42 -15.30
CA ASP A 11 -14.80 -0.41 -15.18
C ASP A 11 -14.65 -1.52 -14.12
N PHE A 12 -13.47 -1.67 -13.53
CA PHE A 12 -13.22 -2.70 -12.53
C PHE A 12 -14.16 -2.56 -11.32
N GLN A 13 -14.84 -3.68 -10.99
CA GLN A 13 -15.79 -3.75 -9.88
C GLN A 13 -15.10 -4.33 -8.65
N LEU A 14 -14.50 -3.44 -7.83
CA LEU A 14 -13.66 -3.84 -6.70
C LEU A 14 -14.40 -4.71 -5.68
N ARG A 15 -15.58 -4.28 -5.22
CA ARG A 15 -16.31 -4.98 -4.14
C ARG A 15 -16.69 -6.42 -4.47
N PRO A 16 -17.37 -6.74 -5.60
CA PRO A 16 -17.70 -8.13 -5.93
C PRO A 16 -16.44 -8.96 -6.19
N PHE A 17 -15.40 -8.38 -6.78
CA PHE A 17 -14.13 -9.08 -7.00
C PHE A 17 -13.47 -9.45 -5.67
N MET A 18 -13.39 -8.51 -4.71
CA MET A 18 -12.82 -8.75 -3.38
C MET A 18 -13.55 -9.87 -2.62
N LEU A 19 -14.87 -9.95 -2.72
CA LEU A 19 -15.63 -11.05 -2.11
C LEU A 19 -15.19 -12.42 -2.65
N SER A 20 -15.03 -12.54 -3.97
CA SER A 20 -14.57 -13.79 -4.61
C SER A 20 -13.13 -14.12 -4.23
N LEU A 21 -12.27 -13.11 -4.20
CA LEU A 21 -10.85 -13.25 -3.88
C LEU A 21 -10.65 -13.71 -2.42
N LEU A 22 -11.32 -13.08 -1.49
CA LEU A 22 -11.26 -13.43 -0.06
C LEU A 22 -11.80 -14.84 0.19
N THR A 23 -12.88 -15.25 -0.50
CA THR A 23 -13.43 -16.61 -0.40
C THR A 23 -12.41 -17.66 -0.85
N GLU A 24 -11.62 -17.39 -1.89
CA GLU A 24 -10.61 -18.31 -2.39
C GLU A 24 -9.40 -18.43 -1.45
N GLN A 25 -9.00 -17.32 -0.81
CA GLN A 25 -7.72 -17.23 -0.09
C GLN A 25 -7.80 -17.68 1.38
N ILE A 26 -8.99 -17.87 1.95
CA ILE A 26 -9.14 -18.27 3.36
C ILE A 26 -8.80 -19.75 3.52
N ALA A 27 -7.86 -20.10 4.41
CA ALA A 27 -7.58 -21.45 4.88
C ALA A 27 -7.95 -21.65 6.35
N GLY A 28 -7.84 -20.60 7.14
CA GLY A 28 -8.23 -20.47 8.53
C GLY A 28 -8.22 -18.99 8.90
N PHE A 29 -8.69 -18.65 10.08
CA PHE A 29 -8.56 -17.29 10.59
C PHE A 29 -8.75 -17.24 12.11
N TYR A 30 -8.04 -16.32 12.76
CA TYR A 30 -8.27 -15.93 14.13
C TYR A 30 -9.28 -14.78 14.19
N ASP A 31 -10.39 -14.98 14.91
CA ASP A 31 -11.34 -13.91 15.18
C ASP A 31 -10.97 -13.23 16.50
N ASN A 32 -10.43 -12.02 16.39
CA ASN A 32 -9.99 -11.22 17.53
C ASN A 32 -11.16 -10.70 18.41
N LYS A 33 -12.41 -10.77 17.94
CA LYS A 33 -13.59 -10.40 18.75
C LYS A 33 -14.05 -11.55 19.63
N SER A 34 -14.23 -12.72 19.03
CA SER A 34 -14.65 -13.94 19.77
C SER A 34 -13.48 -14.68 20.43
N LYS A 35 -12.22 -14.28 20.12
CA LYS A 35 -10.98 -14.93 20.58
C LYS A 35 -10.91 -16.40 20.18
N THR A 36 -11.38 -16.72 18.99
CA THR A 36 -11.49 -18.08 18.46
C THR A 36 -10.68 -18.24 17.17
N VAL A 37 -10.03 -19.38 17.03
CA VAL A 37 -9.45 -19.82 15.75
C VAL A 37 -10.50 -20.64 15.00
N ASN A 38 -10.72 -20.33 13.74
CA ASN A 38 -11.63 -21.01 12.84
C ASN A 38 -10.81 -21.67 11.73
N LEU A 39 -11.01 -22.97 11.53
CA LEU A 39 -10.37 -23.75 10.47
C LEU A 39 -11.43 -24.29 9.53
N LEU A 40 -11.06 -24.52 8.28
CA LEU A 40 -11.97 -25.05 7.27
C LEU A 40 -12.03 -26.58 7.38
N ASP A 41 -13.22 -27.14 7.47
CA ASP A 41 -13.46 -28.58 7.73
C ASP A 41 -13.14 -29.50 6.54
N TRP A 42 -12.94 -28.93 5.35
CA TRP A 42 -12.56 -29.69 4.15
C TRP A 42 -11.04 -29.80 3.92
N ILE A 43 -10.23 -29.16 4.75
CA ILE A 43 -8.76 -29.29 4.70
C ILE A 43 -8.36 -30.49 5.56
N GLU A 44 -7.46 -31.34 5.03
CA GLU A 44 -6.96 -32.50 5.74
C GLU A 44 -6.31 -32.11 7.09
N PRO A 45 -6.56 -32.84 8.19
CA PRO A 45 -6.09 -32.48 9.53
C PRO A 45 -4.57 -32.24 9.64
N GLU A 46 -3.76 -32.96 8.89
CA GLU A 46 -2.30 -32.77 8.89
C GLU A 46 -1.90 -31.44 8.22
N GLU A 47 -2.60 -31.00 7.20
CA GLU A 47 -2.40 -29.72 6.51
C GLU A 47 -2.94 -28.53 7.33
N GLN A 48 -3.91 -28.77 8.21
CA GLN A 48 -4.43 -27.76 9.14
C GLN A 48 -3.45 -27.40 10.24
N LYS A 49 -2.53 -28.29 10.64
CA LYS A 49 -1.62 -28.06 11.78
C LYS A 49 -0.71 -26.84 11.60
N PRO A 50 -0.03 -26.64 10.47
CA PRO A 50 0.75 -25.41 10.24
C PRO A 50 -0.14 -24.16 10.20
N VAL A 51 -1.34 -24.25 9.61
CA VAL A 51 -2.33 -23.17 9.60
C VAL A 51 -2.76 -22.83 11.03
N LEU A 52 -3.05 -23.84 11.85
CA LEU A 52 -3.37 -23.62 13.27
C LEU A 52 -2.23 -22.94 14.02
N ALA A 53 -0.97 -23.29 13.75
CA ALA A 53 0.20 -22.63 14.36
C ALA A 53 0.28 -21.15 13.95
N HIS A 54 -0.02 -20.82 12.69
CA HIS A 54 -0.16 -19.46 12.19
C HIS A 54 -1.26 -18.69 12.95
N GLU A 55 -2.47 -19.21 12.99
CA GLU A 55 -3.61 -18.55 13.64
C GLU A 55 -3.45 -18.41 15.16
N LEU A 56 -2.80 -19.36 15.82
CA LEU A 56 -2.45 -19.25 17.23
C LEU A 56 -1.40 -18.15 17.48
N THR A 57 -0.56 -17.85 16.51
CA THR A 57 0.35 -16.70 16.60
C THR A 57 -0.43 -15.40 16.68
N HIS A 58 -1.46 -15.22 15.86
CA HIS A 58 -2.35 -14.05 15.95
C HIS A 58 -3.05 -13.98 17.32
N ALA A 59 -3.48 -15.12 17.87
CA ALA A 59 -4.05 -15.14 19.21
C ALA A 59 -3.05 -14.68 20.30
N LEU A 60 -1.78 -15.04 20.18
CA LEU A 60 -0.72 -14.58 21.10
C LEU A 60 -0.38 -13.10 20.91
N GLN A 61 -0.31 -12.63 19.66
CA GLN A 61 -0.14 -11.20 19.35
C GLN A 61 -1.28 -10.38 19.96
N ASP A 62 -2.52 -10.82 19.78
CA ASP A 62 -3.70 -10.15 20.31
C ASP A 62 -3.73 -10.08 21.84
N GLN A 63 -3.25 -11.13 22.52
CA GLN A 63 -3.06 -11.10 23.98
C GLN A 63 -1.98 -10.11 24.41
N LYS A 64 -0.98 -9.87 23.57
CA LYS A 64 0.13 -8.98 23.85
C LYS A 64 -0.19 -7.51 23.62
N VAL A 65 -0.87 -7.17 22.51
CA VAL A 65 -1.03 -5.79 22.05
C VAL A 65 -2.47 -5.37 21.73
N ASP A 66 -3.48 -6.24 21.86
CA ASP A 66 -4.85 -5.99 21.38
C ASP A 66 -4.83 -5.60 19.87
N LEU A 67 -4.77 -6.61 18.98
CA LEU A 67 -4.55 -6.41 17.55
C LEU A 67 -5.49 -5.38 16.92
N THR A 68 -6.75 -5.29 17.39
CA THR A 68 -7.68 -4.30 16.85
C THR A 68 -7.22 -2.87 17.08
N LYS A 69 -6.73 -2.57 18.28
CA LYS A 69 -6.21 -1.23 18.61
C LYS A 69 -4.81 -1.01 18.08
N TRP A 70 -4.02 -2.08 18.02
CA TRP A 70 -2.65 -2.00 17.57
C TRP A 70 -2.55 -1.75 16.06
N SER A 71 -3.42 -2.36 15.24
CA SER A 71 -3.47 -2.09 13.80
C SER A 71 -4.14 -0.76 13.46
N ASP A 72 -5.11 -0.30 14.27
CA ASP A 72 -5.82 0.95 14.01
C ASP A 72 -4.96 2.17 14.40
N VAL A 73 -4.28 2.75 13.43
CA VAL A 73 -3.48 3.98 13.55
C VAL A 73 -4.08 5.14 12.78
N SER A 74 -5.33 5.02 12.46
CA SER A 74 -6.03 5.89 11.53
C SER A 74 -6.15 7.35 12.02
N LEU A 75 -5.81 8.26 11.12
CA LEU A 75 -6.08 9.70 11.21
C LEU A 75 -7.01 10.10 10.04
N ASN A 76 -7.73 11.22 10.18
CA ASN A 76 -8.52 11.75 9.06
C ASN A 76 -7.61 12.06 7.87
N ASP A 77 -7.92 11.49 6.72
CA ASP A 77 -7.23 11.65 5.43
C ASP A 77 -7.72 12.87 4.64
N THR A 78 -8.80 13.50 5.08
CA THR A 78 -9.27 14.75 4.48
C THR A 78 -9.49 15.78 5.56
N SER A 79 -8.58 16.71 5.68
CA SER A 79 -8.74 17.86 6.56
C SER A 79 -8.73 19.16 5.74
N ARG A 80 -9.01 20.28 6.40
CA ARG A 80 -8.74 21.61 5.87
C ARG A 80 -7.62 22.29 6.66
N ASN A 81 -6.80 21.50 7.30
CA ASN A 81 -5.72 21.94 8.17
C ASN A 81 -4.42 21.22 7.81
N VAL A 82 -3.48 21.95 7.29
CA VAL A 82 -2.17 21.42 6.83
C VAL A 82 -1.40 20.67 7.92
N LYS A 83 -1.63 20.95 9.21
CA LYS A 83 -1.00 20.20 10.30
C LYS A 83 -1.58 18.80 10.41
N ASP A 84 -2.89 18.67 10.25
CA ASP A 84 -3.55 17.37 10.29
C ASP A 84 -3.23 16.56 9.03
N ASP A 85 -3.16 17.22 7.87
CA ASP A 85 -2.70 16.60 6.62
C ASP A 85 -1.29 16.00 6.77
N ASN A 86 -0.35 16.80 7.25
CA ASN A 86 1.02 16.32 7.46
C ASN A 86 1.13 15.27 8.59
N ARG A 87 0.24 15.30 9.58
CA ARG A 87 0.17 14.27 10.61
C ARG A 87 -0.34 12.95 10.02
N HIS A 88 -1.34 13.01 9.15
CA HIS A 88 -1.83 11.85 8.41
C HIS A 88 -0.70 11.21 7.58
N LEU A 89 0.05 12.01 6.82
CA LEU A 89 1.16 11.52 6.00
C LEU A 89 2.26 10.77 6.79
N LEU A 90 2.41 11.03 8.10
CA LEU A 90 3.38 10.31 8.93
C LEU A 90 2.94 8.89 9.29
N VAL A 91 1.67 8.58 9.20
CA VAL A 91 1.11 7.30 9.65
C VAL A 91 0.32 6.57 8.57
N ASP A 92 0.26 7.11 7.38
CA ASP A 92 -0.58 6.61 6.29
C ASP A 92 -0.26 5.16 5.91
N GLU A 93 1.00 4.76 5.92
CA GLU A 93 1.44 3.40 5.63
C GLU A 93 1.56 2.49 6.87
N ALA A 94 1.33 3.03 8.08
CA ALA A 94 1.61 2.29 9.32
C ALA A 94 0.71 1.06 9.49
N GLU A 95 -0.52 1.09 8.99
CA GLU A 95 -1.43 -0.06 9.01
C GLU A 95 -0.89 -1.20 8.11
N THR A 96 -0.45 -0.89 6.90
CA THR A 96 0.20 -1.84 5.99
C THR A 96 1.47 -2.45 6.60
N ALA A 97 2.31 -1.62 7.23
CA ALA A 97 3.53 -2.08 7.88
C ALA A 97 3.24 -3.00 9.08
N ARG A 98 2.24 -2.67 9.88
CA ARG A 98 1.82 -3.50 11.03
C ARG A 98 1.21 -4.82 10.58
N GLU A 99 0.41 -4.81 9.53
CA GLU A 99 -0.10 -6.05 8.93
C GLU A 99 1.05 -6.95 8.48
N ALA A 100 2.09 -6.38 7.82
CA ALA A 100 3.27 -7.12 7.42
C ALA A 100 4.05 -7.72 8.62
N VAL A 101 4.08 -7.04 9.77
CA VAL A 101 4.65 -7.59 11.00
C VAL A 101 3.81 -8.74 11.53
N ALA A 102 2.49 -8.56 11.64
CA ALA A 102 1.62 -9.59 12.20
C ALA A 102 1.67 -10.87 11.37
N GLU A 103 1.50 -10.75 10.06
CA GLU A 103 1.54 -11.89 9.14
C GLU A 103 2.95 -12.48 8.99
N GLY A 104 3.99 -11.64 8.97
CA GLY A 104 5.38 -12.09 8.91
C GLY A 104 5.76 -12.96 10.10
N GLN A 105 5.37 -12.58 11.32
CA GLN A 105 5.56 -13.40 12.53
C GLN A 105 4.79 -14.72 12.46
N ALA A 106 3.54 -14.67 12.01
CA ALA A 106 2.70 -15.86 11.89
C ALA A 106 3.26 -16.82 10.82
N MET A 107 3.76 -16.30 9.70
CA MET A 107 4.46 -17.07 8.67
C MET A 107 5.77 -17.69 9.18
N ALA A 108 6.55 -16.96 9.98
CA ALA A 108 7.77 -17.49 10.59
C ALA A 108 7.44 -18.71 11.48
N VAL A 109 6.37 -18.64 12.29
CA VAL A 109 5.92 -19.75 13.14
C VAL A 109 5.36 -20.91 12.31
N PHE A 110 4.62 -20.62 11.24
CA PHE A 110 4.15 -21.62 10.27
C PHE A 110 5.30 -22.44 9.69
N ILE A 111 6.38 -21.75 9.29
CA ILE A 111 7.58 -22.39 8.73
C ILE A 111 8.34 -23.16 9.81
N ASP A 112 8.53 -22.61 11.01
CA ASP A 112 9.16 -23.27 12.14
C ASP A 112 8.43 -24.58 12.49
N TYR A 113 7.10 -24.56 12.48
CA TYR A 113 6.30 -25.76 12.71
C TYR A 113 6.56 -26.81 11.63
N SER A 114 6.64 -26.40 10.38
CA SER A 114 6.89 -27.27 9.22
C SER A 114 8.32 -27.85 9.20
N LEU A 115 9.30 -27.09 9.71
CA LEU A 115 10.71 -27.51 9.79
C LEU A 115 11.01 -28.37 11.05
N LYS A 116 10.14 -28.39 12.05
CA LYS A 116 10.33 -29.09 13.32
C LYS A 116 10.71 -30.58 13.18
N PRO A 117 10.11 -31.38 12.27
CA PRO A 117 10.50 -32.76 12.07
C PRO A 117 11.97 -32.95 11.63
N ALA A 118 12.52 -31.92 10.96
CA ALA A 118 13.92 -31.91 10.53
C ALA A 118 14.87 -31.34 11.61
N GLY A 119 14.36 -30.94 12.78
CA GLY A 119 15.14 -30.32 13.86
C GLY A 119 15.70 -28.96 13.49
N LYS A 120 15.06 -28.25 12.56
CA LYS A 120 15.47 -26.93 12.06
C LYS A 120 14.43 -25.87 12.41
N THR A 121 14.87 -24.62 12.37
CA THR A 121 14.04 -23.41 12.52
C THR A 121 14.24 -22.48 11.33
N ILE A 122 13.35 -21.51 11.21
CA ILE A 122 13.49 -20.46 10.18
C ILE A 122 14.79 -19.65 10.38
N ALA A 123 15.25 -19.48 11.63
CA ALA A 123 16.52 -18.80 11.92
C ALA A 123 17.75 -19.53 11.34
N ASP A 124 17.65 -20.84 11.12
CA ASP A 124 18.71 -21.65 10.49
C ASP A 124 18.63 -21.62 8.95
N THR A 125 17.62 -20.95 8.41
CA THR A 125 17.33 -20.94 6.97
C THR A 125 18.08 -19.79 6.30
N PRO A 126 18.91 -20.06 5.26
CA PRO A 126 19.60 -18.99 4.52
C PRO A 126 18.62 -18.01 3.86
N PRO A 127 18.97 -16.72 3.72
CA PRO A 127 18.13 -15.70 3.07
C PRO A 127 17.68 -16.09 1.65
N GLU A 128 18.50 -16.83 0.91
CA GLU A 128 18.17 -17.29 -0.45
C GLU A 128 17.03 -18.32 -0.47
N ILE A 129 16.90 -19.10 0.60
CA ILE A 129 15.78 -20.03 0.76
C ILE A 129 14.51 -19.28 1.17
N ILE A 130 14.63 -18.23 2.01
CA ILE A 130 13.51 -17.35 2.34
C ILE A 130 12.99 -16.66 1.07
N ALA A 131 13.89 -16.18 0.21
CA ALA A 131 13.50 -15.60 -1.08
C ALA A 131 12.73 -16.61 -1.95
N LYS A 132 13.17 -17.86 -2.02
CA LYS A 132 12.43 -18.91 -2.73
C LYS A 132 11.07 -19.25 -2.10
N LEU A 133 10.97 -19.22 -0.78
CA LEU A 133 9.69 -19.39 -0.08
C LEU A 133 8.74 -18.21 -0.37
N LYS A 134 9.28 -16.99 -0.43
CA LYS A 134 8.54 -15.81 -0.87
C LYS A 134 7.99 -16.01 -2.29
N ASP A 135 8.82 -16.42 -3.24
CA ASP A 135 8.42 -16.68 -4.63
C ASP A 135 7.34 -17.78 -4.70
N ALA A 136 7.48 -18.84 -3.91
CA ALA A 136 6.51 -19.94 -3.85
C ALA A 136 5.18 -19.49 -3.22
N THR A 137 5.21 -18.60 -2.21
CA THR A 137 3.99 -18.01 -1.61
C THR A 137 3.29 -17.08 -2.61
N GLY A 138 4.05 -16.40 -3.46
CA GLY A 138 3.55 -15.56 -4.55
C GLY A 138 3.02 -16.34 -5.76
N ASP A 139 3.22 -17.66 -5.84
CA ASP A 139 2.71 -18.48 -6.93
C ASP A 139 1.18 -18.61 -6.85
N THR A 140 0.50 -17.97 -7.79
CA THR A 140 -0.97 -17.96 -7.88
C THR A 140 -1.54 -19.01 -8.82
N SER A 141 -0.73 -19.96 -9.32
CA SER A 141 -1.12 -20.96 -10.32
C SER A 141 -2.31 -21.83 -9.88
N ASN A 142 -2.43 -22.09 -8.58
CA ASN A 142 -3.51 -22.87 -7.98
C ASN A 142 -4.66 -21.98 -7.42
N SER A 143 -4.61 -20.67 -7.65
CA SER A 143 -5.57 -19.69 -7.13
C SER A 143 -6.15 -18.89 -8.29
N PRO A 144 -7.16 -19.42 -9.01
CA PRO A 144 -7.64 -18.83 -10.26
C PRO A 144 -8.27 -17.44 -10.12
N VAL A 145 -8.79 -17.07 -8.95
CA VAL A 145 -9.27 -15.70 -8.70
C VAL A 145 -8.08 -14.77 -8.47
N MET A 146 -7.11 -15.18 -7.65
CA MET A 146 -5.88 -14.41 -7.41
C MET A 146 -5.09 -14.23 -8.71
N ALA A 147 -4.94 -15.26 -9.53
CA ALA A 147 -4.20 -15.21 -10.79
C ALA A 147 -4.74 -14.18 -11.81
N ARG A 148 -6.04 -13.84 -11.73
CA ARG A 148 -6.67 -12.81 -12.57
C ARG A 148 -6.90 -11.48 -11.85
N ALA A 149 -6.47 -11.37 -10.61
CA ALA A 149 -6.58 -10.13 -9.86
C ALA A 149 -5.72 -9.03 -10.51
N PRO A 150 -6.14 -7.76 -10.49
CA PRO A 150 -5.25 -6.65 -10.79
C PRO A 150 -3.96 -6.74 -9.97
N LEU A 151 -2.83 -6.38 -10.56
CA LEU A 151 -1.52 -6.45 -9.90
C LEU A 151 -1.52 -5.78 -8.52
N LEU A 152 -2.17 -4.62 -8.40
CA LEU A 152 -2.34 -3.95 -7.11
C LEU A 152 -2.91 -4.89 -6.03
N LEU A 153 -3.94 -5.65 -6.35
CA LEU A 153 -4.57 -6.57 -5.39
C LEU A 153 -3.67 -7.77 -5.08
N GLN A 154 -2.99 -8.32 -6.09
CA GLN A 154 -2.04 -9.41 -5.90
C GLN A 154 -0.93 -8.98 -4.94
N GLU A 155 -0.22 -7.90 -5.27
CA GLU A 155 0.91 -7.40 -4.49
C GLU A 155 0.49 -6.98 -3.07
N SER A 156 -0.62 -6.23 -2.93
CA SER A 156 -1.07 -5.78 -1.61
C SER A 156 -1.49 -6.93 -0.69
N MET A 157 -2.10 -7.98 -1.23
CA MET A 157 -2.51 -9.14 -0.44
C MET A 157 -1.34 -10.08 -0.11
N LEU A 158 -0.33 -10.16 -0.96
CA LEU A 158 0.82 -11.03 -0.76
C LEU A 158 1.92 -10.36 0.08
N PHE A 159 2.03 -9.04 0.03
CA PHE A 159 3.06 -8.28 0.73
C PHE A 159 3.22 -8.63 2.22
N PRO A 160 2.15 -8.72 3.03
CA PRO A 160 2.27 -9.08 4.43
C PRO A 160 2.90 -10.47 4.65
N TYR A 161 2.58 -11.42 3.80
CA TYR A 161 3.06 -12.81 3.90
C TYR A 161 4.47 -12.99 3.32
N THR A 162 4.83 -12.24 2.30
CA THR A 162 6.08 -12.41 1.56
C THR A 162 7.17 -11.46 2.06
N ASP A 163 6.94 -10.16 1.97
CA ASP A 163 7.89 -9.15 2.45
C ASP A 163 7.88 -9.06 3.98
N GLY A 164 6.72 -9.27 4.63
CA GLY A 164 6.61 -9.41 6.08
C GLY A 164 7.42 -10.57 6.63
N LEU A 165 7.37 -11.76 5.99
CA LEU A 165 8.22 -12.89 6.34
C LEU A 165 9.72 -12.56 6.19
N SER A 166 10.09 -11.90 5.10
CA SER A 166 11.48 -11.52 4.84
C SER A 166 11.99 -10.53 5.89
N PHE A 167 11.16 -9.56 6.28
CA PHE A 167 11.42 -8.61 7.35
C PHE A 167 11.61 -9.33 8.69
N GLU A 168 10.67 -10.18 9.08
CA GLU A 168 10.70 -10.91 10.33
C GLU A 168 11.92 -11.82 10.42
N HIS A 169 12.25 -12.54 9.35
CA HIS A 169 13.47 -13.36 9.28
C HIS A 169 14.73 -12.51 9.46
N ALA A 170 14.82 -11.36 8.80
CA ALA A 170 16.00 -10.49 8.94
C ALA A 170 16.18 -9.97 10.38
N VAL A 171 15.07 -9.57 11.03
CA VAL A 171 15.10 -9.14 12.45
C VAL A 171 15.46 -10.31 13.36
N LEU A 172 14.88 -11.50 13.12
CA LEU A 172 15.14 -12.71 13.90
C LEU A 172 16.61 -13.14 13.86
N VAL A 173 17.19 -13.18 12.68
CA VAL A 173 18.60 -13.61 12.48
C VAL A 173 19.58 -12.63 13.13
N ARG A 174 19.31 -11.32 13.06
CA ARG A 174 20.21 -10.29 13.57
C ARG A 174 19.97 -9.93 15.04
N GLY A 175 18.71 -9.90 15.49
CA GLY A 175 18.30 -9.43 16.80
C GLY A 175 17.80 -10.52 17.75
N GLY A 176 17.59 -11.74 17.25
CA GLY A 176 17.05 -12.86 18.01
C GLY A 176 15.54 -12.77 18.26
N LYS A 177 15.00 -13.78 18.96
CA LYS A 177 13.55 -13.94 19.15
C LYS A 177 12.89 -12.77 19.89
N GLU A 178 13.56 -12.20 20.88
CA GLU A 178 13.01 -11.05 21.63
C GLU A 178 12.82 -9.84 20.71
N ALA A 179 13.82 -9.56 19.86
CA ALA A 179 13.71 -8.47 18.87
C ALA A 179 12.57 -8.72 17.89
N ALA A 180 12.50 -9.92 17.31
CA ALA A 180 11.54 -10.29 16.29
C ALA A 180 10.09 -10.34 16.81
N PHE A 181 9.82 -11.05 17.90
CA PHE A 181 8.45 -11.34 18.37
C PHE A 181 7.92 -10.40 19.47
N ALA A 182 8.78 -9.65 20.16
CA ALA A 182 8.32 -8.76 21.23
C ALA A 182 8.60 -7.28 20.90
N ASN A 183 9.85 -6.95 20.56
CA ASN A 183 10.22 -5.55 20.37
C ASN A 183 9.58 -4.93 19.12
N VAL A 184 9.41 -5.71 18.04
CA VAL A 184 8.71 -5.26 16.82
C VAL A 184 7.23 -4.96 17.11
N LEU A 185 6.56 -5.76 17.93
CA LEU A 185 5.18 -5.45 18.35
C LEU A 185 5.09 -4.20 19.23
N ALA A 186 6.09 -3.97 20.08
CA ALA A 186 6.14 -2.79 20.95
C ALA A 186 6.49 -1.50 20.17
N ASN A 187 7.31 -1.62 19.14
CA ASN A 187 7.81 -0.51 18.32
C ASN A 187 7.68 -0.88 16.83
N PRO A 188 6.45 -0.98 16.30
CA PRO A 188 6.24 -1.45 14.94
C PRO A 188 6.81 -0.46 13.90
N PRO A 189 7.23 -0.97 12.72
CA PRO A 189 7.56 -0.12 11.59
C PRO A 189 6.36 0.75 11.19
N SER A 190 6.63 1.89 10.60
CA SER A 190 5.64 2.92 10.25
C SER A 190 5.33 2.99 8.75
N SER A 191 6.08 2.25 7.92
CA SER A 191 5.94 2.30 6.47
C SER A 191 6.35 1.01 5.78
N SER A 192 5.90 0.84 4.55
CA SER A 192 6.34 -0.24 3.65
C SER A 192 7.85 -0.19 3.39
N PHE A 193 8.45 1.01 3.39
CA PHE A 193 9.89 1.19 3.29
C PHE A 193 10.66 0.44 4.38
N GLU A 194 10.24 0.51 5.64
CA GLU A 194 10.91 -0.18 6.74
C GLU A 194 10.75 -1.70 6.66
N ILE A 195 9.64 -2.19 6.12
CA ILE A 195 9.43 -3.63 5.84
C ILE A 195 10.37 -4.11 4.73
N LEU A 196 10.49 -3.33 3.65
CA LEU A 196 11.37 -3.64 2.52
C LEU A 196 12.86 -3.49 2.86
N HIS A 197 13.17 -2.67 3.88
CA HIS A 197 14.52 -2.37 4.34
C HIS A 197 14.69 -2.66 5.85
N PRO A 198 14.71 -3.93 6.28
CA PRO A 198 14.81 -4.28 7.71
C PRO A 198 16.03 -3.66 8.42
N GLU A 199 17.12 -3.43 7.68
CA GLU A 199 18.31 -2.76 8.20
C GLU A 199 18.05 -1.29 8.55
N ALA A 200 17.19 -0.60 7.78
CA ALA A 200 16.79 0.77 8.08
C ALA A 200 15.93 0.84 9.35
N TYR A 201 14.96 -0.10 9.48
CA TYR A 201 14.18 -0.25 10.71
C TYR A 201 15.06 -0.50 11.94
N MET A 202 15.96 -1.49 11.89
CA MET A 202 16.84 -1.84 13.01
C MET A 202 17.84 -0.73 13.36
N ALA A 203 18.24 0.08 12.38
CA ALA A 203 19.09 1.24 12.58
C ALA A 203 18.32 2.49 13.03
N HIS A 204 17.00 2.43 13.16
CA HIS A 204 16.12 3.59 13.37
C HIS A 204 16.38 4.72 12.36
N ALA A 205 16.65 4.33 11.12
CA ALA A 205 16.88 5.29 10.05
C ALA A 205 15.57 6.07 9.74
N PRO A 206 15.69 7.36 9.39
CA PRO A 206 14.51 8.16 9.09
C PRO A 206 13.80 7.63 7.84
N VAL A 207 12.47 7.43 7.93
CA VAL A 207 11.63 7.14 6.77
C VAL A 207 11.52 8.39 5.90
N PRO A 208 11.66 8.27 4.57
CA PRO A 208 11.50 9.40 3.66
C PRO A 208 10.03 9.85 3.58
N VAL A 209 9.67 10.89 4.31
CA VAL A 209 8.33 11.52 4.24
C VAL A 209 8.44 12.94 3.71
N LEU A 210 7.63 13.27 2.71
CA LEU A 210 7.55 14.60 2.12
C LEU A 210 6.50 15.45 2.83
N ARG A 211 6.64 16.78 2.72
CA ARG A 211 5.71 17.73 3.33
C ARG A 211 4.66 18.20 2.32
N LEU A 212 3.42 18.32 2.77
CA LEU A 212 2.40 19.03 2.04
C LEU A 212 2.32 20.48 2.57
N PRO A 213 2.45 21.51 1.72
CA PRO A 213 2.16 22.89 2.11
C PRO A 213 0.66 23.10 2.26
N ASP A 214 0.24 24.24 2.79
CA ASP A 214 -1.18 24.61 2.78
C ASP A 214 -1.61 24.97 1.36
N ILE A 215 -2.18 24.00 0.66
CA ILE A 215 -2.73 24.16 -0.70
C ILE A 215 -4.22 24.49 -0.71
N HIS A 216 -4.89 24.43 0.43
CA HIS A 216 -6.34 24.64 0.52
C HIS A 216 -6.77 26.00 -0.05
N PRO A 217 -6.09 27.14 0.24
CA PRO A 217 -6.45 28.42 -0.35
C PRO A 217 -6.35 28.50 -1.88
N LEU A 218 -5.56 27.59 -2.49
CA LEU A 218 -5.41 27.53 -3.94
C LEU A 218 -6.56 26.78 -4.62
N ILE A 219 -7.17 25.82 -3.92
CA ILE A 219 -8.15 24.89 -4.51
C ILE A 219 -9.59 25.12 -4.01
N GLU A 220 -9.77 25.68 -2.83
CA GLU A 220 -11.07 25.74 -2.13
C GLU A 220 -12.19 26.46 -2.88
N SER A 221 -11.89 27.31 -3.85
CA SER A 221 -12.91 27.98 -4.67
C SER A 221 -13.66 26.99 -5.58
N GLU A 222 -12.97 25.96 -6.10
CA GLU A 222 -13.49 25.06 -7.14
C GLU A 222 -13.54 23.60 -6.68
N TYR A 223 -12.73 23.24 -5.70
CA TYR A 223 -12.56 21.86 -5.24
C TYR A 223 -12.81 21.73 -3.74
N GLU A 224 -13.12 20.52 -3.32
CA GLU A 224 -13.13 20.08 -1.93
C GLU A 224 -12.13 18.95 -1.73
N PRO A 225 -11.49 18.84 -0.55
CA PRO A 225 -10.61 17.71 -0.24
C PRO A 225 -11.34 16.38 -0.47
N TYR A 226 -10.64 15.41 -1.07
CA TYR A 226 -11.21 14.11 -1.36
C TYR A 226 -10.40 12.98 -0.74
N ASP A 227 -9.06 13.04 -0.89
CA ASP A 227 -8.14 12.02 -0.39
C ASP A 227 -6.72 12.57 -0.40
N LEU A 228 -5.89 12.14 0.54
CA LEU A 228 -4.46 12.42 0.51
C LEU A 228 -3.71 11.26 1.16
N GLY A 229 -2.47 11.05 0.76
CA GLY A 229 -1.66 9.99 1.35
C GLY A 229 -0.23 9.95 0.81
N VAL A 230 0.48 8.95 1.28
CA VAL A 230 1.81 8.60 0.82
C VAL A 230 1.69 7.63 -0.36
N MET A 231 2.49 7.85 -1.40
CA MET A 231 2.82 6.80 -2.38
C MET A 231 4.17 6.22 -1.94
N GLY A 232 4.10 5.14 -1.17
CA GLY A 232 5.26 4.48 -0.59
C GLY A 232 6.12 3.70 -1.58
N GLU A 233 7.18 3.08 -1.12
CA GLU A 233 8.05 2.26 -1.98
C GLU A 233 7.29 1.06 -2.57
N LEU A 234 6.38 0.45 -1.79
CA LEU A 234 5.52 -0.63 -2.26
C LEU A 234 4.60 -0.16 -3.40
N ASP A 235 3.94 0.99 -3.25
CA ASP A 235 3.06 1.54 -4.27
C ASP A 235 3.81 1.85 -5.57
N VAL A 236 5.02 2.41 -5.43
CA VAL A 236 5.89 2.69 -6.57
C VAL A 236 6.37 1.40 -7.22
N ARG A 237 6.68 0.34 -6.46
CA ARG A 237 7.00 -0.99 -6.98
C ARG A 237 5.86 -1.51 -7.85
N ILE A 238 4.64 -1.50 -7.32
CA ILE A 238 3.42 -1.95 -8.03
C ILE A 238 3.19 -1.11 -9.30
N LEU A 239 3.28 0.20 -9.19
CA LEU A 239 3.07 1.10 -10.33
C LEU A 239 4.14 0.91 -11.41
N ALA A 240 5.41 0.80 -11.02
CA ALA A 240 6.52 0.57 -11.95
C ALA A 240 6.41 -0.80 -12.63
N GLU A 241 5.96 -1.82 -11.93
CA GLU A 241 5.71 -3.14 -12.50
C GLU A 241 4.54 -3.12 -13.49
N LEU A 242 3.44 -2.51 -13.10
CA LEU A 242 2.25 -2.40 -13.94
C LEU A 242 2.54 -1.62 -15.24
N PHE A 243 3.39 -0.59 -15.16
CA PHE A 243 3.68 0.32 -16.27
C PHE A 243 4.90 -0.09 -17.10
N GLY A 244 5.87 -0.79 -16.50
CA GLY A 244 7.14 -1.11 -17.16
C GLY A 244 7.59 -2.55 -17.00
N GLY A 245 6.85 -3.38 -16.27
CA GLY A 245 7.17 -4.78 -15.99
C GLY A 245 8.10 -5.00 -14.80
N PRO A 246 8.32 -6.27 -14.38
CA PRO A 246 9.05 -6.61 -13.16
C PRO A 246 10.48 -6.05 -13.10
N ALA A 247 11.21 -6.06 -14.21
CA ALA A 247 12.58 -5.51 -14.27
C ALA A 247 12.59 -3.99 -14.00
N MET A 248 11.55 -3.26 -14.43
CA MET A 248 11.39 -1.84 -14.14
C MET A 248 11.13 -1.61 -12.65
N ALA A 249 10.26 -2.39 -12.04
CA ALA A 249 9.99 -2.32 -10.61
C ALA A 249 11.25 -2.56 -9.78
N GLN A 250 12.00 -3.63 -10.08
CA GLN A 250 13.25 -3.98 -9.40
C GLN A 250 14.32 -2.89 -9.51
N GLY A 251 14.40 -2.20 -10.66
CA GLY A 251 15.40 -1.14 -10.89
C GLY A 251 14.99 0.22 -10.34
N LEU A 252 13.69 0.50 -10.22
CA LEU A 252 13.20 1.84 -9.90
C LEU A 252 12.72 1.99 -8.46
N ALA A 253 12.00 1.00 -7.90
CA ALA A 253 11.43 1.13 -6.57
C ALA A 253 12.49 1.36 -5.47
N PRO A 254 13.66 0.69 -5.47
CA PRO A 254 14.69 0.95 -4.47
C PRO A 254 15.26 2.37 -4.48
N ASP A 255 15.07 3.12 -5.56
CA ASP A 255 15.49 4.53 -5.67
C ASP A 255 14.42 5.53 -5.21
N TRP A 256 13.26 5.04 -4.76
CA TRP A 256 12.26 5.88 -4.12
C TRP A 256 12.84 6.59 -2.88
N ASN A 257 12.51 7.86 -2.72
CA ASN A 257 12.96 8.69 -1.60
C ASN A 257 11.86 9.66 -1.13
N GLY A 258 10.63 9.18 -1.13
CA GLY A 258 9.43 9.89 -0.70
C GLY A 258 8.45 10.18 -1.83
N GLY A 259 7.17 10.06 -1.53
CA GLY A 259 6.08 10.35 -2.45
C GLY A 259 4.81 10.73 -1.68
N ILE A 260 4.10 11.76 -2.13
CA ILE A 260 2.81 12.16 -1.60
C ILE A 260 1.84 12.43 -2.73
N TYR A 261 0.58 12.13 -2.49
CA TYR A 261 -0.50 12.52 -3.39
C TYR A 261 -1.57 13.32 -2.65
N TYR A 262 -2.30 14.11 -3.40
CA TYR A 262 -3.50 14.79 -2.95
C TYR A 262 -4.56 14.73 -4.05
N ALA A 263 -5.75 14.28 -3.70
CA ALA A 263 -6.90 14.27 -4.59
C ALA A 263 -7.96 15.26 -4.08
N ALA A 264 -8.53 16.00 -5.00
CA ALA A 264 -9.62 16.94 -4.72
C ALA A 264 -10.78 16.73 -5.69
N GLN A 265 -12.01 16.83 -5.20
CA GLN A 265 -13.21 16.65 -6.01
C GLN A 265 -13.77 18.01 -6.44
N LYS A 266 -14.11 18.15 -7.72
CA LYS A 266 -14.79 19.34 -8.25
C LYS A 266 -16.14 19.55 -7.55
N LYS A 267 -16.35 20.73 -6.95
CA LYS A 267 -17.59 21.08 -6.27
C LYS A 267 -18.80 21.06 -7.19
N ASN A 268 -18.61 21.48 -8.43
CA ASN A 268 -19.66 21.60 -9.44
C ASN A 268 -19.84 20.32 -10.26
N ALA A 269 -19.20 19.20 -9.87
CA ALA A 269 -19.36 17.93 -10.56
C ALA A 269 -20.80 17.41 -10.43
N THR A 270 -21.36 16.92 -11.53
CA THR A 270 -22.66 16.24 -11.55
C THR A 270 -22.58 14.92 -10.77
N ALA A 271 -23.73 14.37 -10.37
CA ALA A 271 -23.76 13.08 -9.67
C ALA A 271 -23.09 11.95 -10.48
N ALA A 272 -23.22 11.96 -11.80
CA ALA A 272 -22.58 10.98 -12.69
C ALA A 272 -21.04 11.17 -12.70
N GLU A 273 -20.55 12.40 -12.74
CA GLU A 273 -19.12 12.68 -12.68
C GLU A 273 -18.53 12.33 -11.32
N LYS A 274 -19.24 12.59 -10.22
CA LYS A 274 -18.81 12.21 -8.85
C LYS A 274 -18.60 10.71 -8.69
N GLY A 275 -19.32 9.90 -9.44
CA GLY A 275 -19.12 8.45 -9.53
C GLY A 275 -17.94 8.02 -10.42
N SER A 276 -17.21 8.96 -11.02
CA SER A 276 -16.13 8.67 -11.97
C SER A 276 -14.85 9.46 -11.65
N THR A 277 -13.76 9.11 -12.33
CA THR A 277 -12.47 9.82 -12.20
C THR A 277 -12.48 11.24 -12.77
N ALA A 278 -13.48 11.60 -13.58
CA ALA A 278 -13.59 12.91 -14.25
C ALA A 278 -13.83 14.07 -13.27
N SER A 279 -14.41 13.78 -12.10
CA SER A 279 -14.61 14.80 -11.05
C SER A 279 -13.36 15.09 -10.23
N LEU A 280 -12.30 14.26 -10.34
CA LEU A 280 -11.13 14.36 -9.50
C LEU A 280 -10.00 15.13 -10.17
N GLY A 281 -9.48 16.12 -9.44
CA GLY A 281 -8.12 16.60 -9.62
C GLY A 281 -7.18 15.76 -8.74
N LEU A 282 -6.06 15.32 -9.29
CA LEU A 282 -5.02 14.57 -8.60
C LEU A 282 -3.69 15.29 -8.78
N LEU A 283 -2.95 15.45 -7.71
CA LEU A 283 -1.53 15.77 -7.77
C LEU A 283 -0.71 14.66 -7.13
N TYR A 284 0.48 14.44 -7.65
CA TYR A 284 1.46 13.53 -7.12
C TYR A 284 2.83 14.19 -7.17
N TYR A 285 3.54 14.18 -6.05
CA TYR A 285 4.90 14.68 -5.95
C TYR A 285 5.78 13.59 -5.37
N SER A 286 6.86 13.26 -6.07
CA SER A 286 7.81 12.24 -5.63
C SER A 286 9.25 12.74 -5.70
N ARG A 287 10.08 12.18 -4.82
CA ARG A 287 11.53 12.39 -4.79
C ARG A 287 12.23 11.04 -4.97
N TRP A 288 13.35 11.08 -5.65
CA TRP A 288 14.14 9.91 -6.02
C TRP A 288 15.57 10.06 -5.51
N LYS A 289 16.30 8.96 -5.35
CA LYS A 289 17.72 8.98 -4.93
C LYS A 289 18.61 9.68 -5.95
N ASN A 290 18.22 9.65 -7.23
CA ASN A 290 18.98 10.27 -8.31
C ASN A 290 18.07 10.80 -9.43
N PRO A 291 18.57 11.73 -10.31
CA PRO A 291 17.79 12.29 -11.40
C PRO A 291 17.43 11.28 -12.52
N ASP A 292 18.19 10.20 -12.68
CA ASP A 292 17.92 9.20 -13.73
C ASP A 292 16.68 8.38 -13.40
N SER A 293 16.50 8.01 -12.13
CA SER A 293 15.31 7.35 -11.64
C SER A 293 14.08 8.25 -11.72
N ALA A 294 14.23 9.55 -11.41
CA ALA A 294 13.16 10.54 -11.61
C ALA A 294 12.75 10.63 -13.10
N ARG A 295 13.71 10.70 -14.04
CA ARG A 295 13.43 10.70 -15.49
C ARG A 295 12.76 9.41 -15.95
N THR A 296 13.22 8.28 -15.43
CA THR A 296 12.65 6.96 -15.76
C THR A 296 11.20 6.88 -15.30
N PHE A 297 10.91 7.31 -14.08
CA PHE A 297 9.54 7.34 -13.56
C PHE A 297 8.64 8.27 -14.41
N LEU A 298 9.08 9.50 -14.67
CA LEU A 298 8.30 10.44 -15.49
C LEU A 298 7.97 9.87 -16.87
N ARG A 299 8.93 9.19 -17.49
CA ARG A 299 8.77 8.57 -18.81
C ARG A 299 7.75 7.43 -18.80
N ILE A 300 7.86 6.49 -17.85
CA ILE A 300 6.90 5.37 -17.77
C ILE A 300 5.50 5.88 -17.45
N TYR A 301 5.37 6.86 -16.54
CA TYR A 301 4.08 7.46 -16.23
C TYR A 301 3.44 8.11 -17.44
N GLY A 302 4.19 8.91 -18.18
CA GLY A 302 3.71 9.56 -19.39
C GLY A 302 3.27 8.60 -20.50
N THR A 303 3.99 7.49 -20.68
CA THR A 303 3.61 6.46 -21.68
C THR A 303 2.31 5.76 -21.34
N GLN A 304 1.91 5.75 -20.07
CA GLN A 304 0.69 5.08 -19.60
C GLN A 304 -0.56 5.97 -19.58
N LEU A 305 -0.45 7.25 -19.94
CA LEU A 305 -1.62 8.15 -20.03
C LEU A 305 -2.70 7.60 -20.98
N GLY A 306 -2.28 6.91 -22.06
CA GLY A 306 -3.19 6.27 -23.01
C GLY A 306 -4.01 5.09 -22.43
N ARG A 307 -3.57 4.48 -21.33
CA ARG A 307 -4.38 3.47 -20.60
C ARG A 307 -5.42 4.14 -19.71
N LYS A 308 -5.06 5.29 -19.16
CA LYS A 308 -5.89 6.03 -18.20
C LYS A 308 -6.99 6.84 -18.89
N TYR A 309 -6.71 7.36 -20.07
CA TYR A 309 -7.57 8.30 -20.78
C TYR A 309 -7.89 7.82 -22.20
N SER A 310 -9.14 7.95 -22.61
CA SER A 310 -9.59 7.57 -23.96
C SER A 310 -9.09 8.54 -25.06
N LYS A 311 -8.71 9.76 -24.66
CA LYS A 311 -8.11 10.76 -25.56
C LYS A 311 -6.93 11.38 -24.84
N VAL A 312 -5.77 11.38 -25.48
CA VAL A 312 -4.53 12.00 -24.98
C VAL A 312 -3.85 12.69 -26.14
N SER A 313 -3.52 13.95 -25.98
CA SER A 313 -2.71 14.70 -26.96
C SER A 313 -1.69 15.58 -26.24
N LEU A 314 -0.43 15.48 -26.64
CA LEU A 314 0.63 16.38 -26.17
C LEU A 314 0.36 17.79 -26.72
N ARG A 315 0.20 18.76 -25.83
CA ARG A 315 -0.12 20.15 -26.17
C ARG A 315 1.12 21.06 -26.12
N GLU A 316 1.89 20.92 -25.05
CA GLU A 316 3.09 21.69 -24.80
C GLU A 316 4.19 20.77 -24.30
N LYS A 317 5.41 20.98 -24.81
CA LYS A 317 6.61 20.31 -24.31
C LYS A 317 7.75 21.32 -24.34
N ASP A 318 8.39 21.52 -23.18
CA ASP A 318 9.60 22.29 -23.09
C ASP A 318 10.71 21.59 -23.90
N ALA A 319 11.51 22.36 -24.63
CA ALA A 319 12.60 21.84 -25.43
C ALA A 319 13.78 21.29 -24.59
N ALA A 320 13.86 21.64 -23.32
CA ALA A 320 14.79 21.01 -22.37
C ALA A 320 14.42 19.55 -22.19
N ASN A 321 15.39 18.63 -22.12
CA ASN A 321 15.18 17.18 -22.11
C ASN A 321 14.27 16.69 -20.97
N ASP A 322 14.11 17.43 -19.91
CA ASP A 322 13.31 17.11 -18.73
C ASP A 322 12.33 18.25 -18.39
N GLY A 323 11.96 19.05 -19.40
CA GLY A 323 11.06 20.17 -19.23
C GLY A 323 9.62 19.79 -18.97
N GLU A 324 8.81 20.80 -18.69
CA GLU A 324 7.39 20.64 -18.46
C GLU A 324 6.68 20.05 -19.70
N GLN A 325 5.80 19.08 -19.47
CA GLN A 325 4.97 18.45 -20.49
C GLN A 325 3.50 18.65 -20.12
N VAL A 326 2.71 19.17 -21.05
CA VAL A 326 1.28 19.36 -20.87
C VAL A 326 0.52 18.53 -21.90
N TYR A 327 -0.37 17.70 -21.41
CA TYR A 327 -1.27 16.90 -22.24
C TYR A 327 -2.71 17.34 -22.02
N SER A 328 -3.50 17.35 -23.09
CA SER A 328 -4.96 17.43 -22.99
C SER A 328 -5.56 16.04 -23.03
N THR A 329 -6.51 15.79 -22.13
CA THR A 329 -7.24 14.52 -22.04
C THR A 329 -8.76 14.74 -22.05
N ASN A 330 -9.52 13.64 -22.13
CA ASN A 330 -10.98 13.72 -22.02
C ASN A 330 -11.47 14.01 -20.58
N GLU A 331 -10.58 14.10 -19.58
CA GLU A 331 -10.91 14.43 -18.18
C GLU A 331 -10.19 15.68 -17.65
N GLY A 332 -9.63 16.48 -18.54
CA GLY A 332 -8.87 17.68 -18.21
C GLY A 332 -7.40 17.58 -18.59
N ASP A 333 -6.65 18.57 -18.19
CA ASP A 333 -5.23 18.64 -18.53
C ASP A 333 -4.38 17.75 -17.58
N VAL A 334 -3.25 17.28 -18.11
CA VAL A 334 -2.20 16.61 -17.34
C VAL A 334 -0.92 17.42 -17.51
N LEU A 335 -0.35 17.84 -16.38
CA LEU A 335 0.94 18.52 -16.35
C LEU A 335 1.93 17.61 -15.65
N MET A 336 3.06 17.37 -16.30
CA MET A 336 4.15 16.57 -15.73
C MET A 336 5.45 17.37 -15.84
N THR A 337 6.25 17.36 -14.77
CA THR A 337 7.53 18.06 -14.77
C THR A 337 8.52 17.40 -13.84
N ILE A 338 9.81 17.63 -14.09
CA ILE A 338 10.92 17.16 -13.28
C ILE A 338 11.80 18.34 -12.87
N SER A 339 12.30 18.31 -11.65
CA SER A 339 13.29 19.25 -11.15
C SER A 339 14.32 18.48 -10.32
N GLY A 340 15.53 18.33 -10.86
CA GLY A 340 16.56 17.49 -10.24
C GLY A 340 16.08 16.05 -10.07
N SER A 341 16.02 15.58 -8.82
CA SER A 341 15.53 14.24 -8.48
C SER A 341 14.05 14.21 -8.09
N SER A 342 13.29 15.26 -8.34
CA SER A 342 11.86 15.32 -7.99
C SER A 342 10.98 15.35 -9.22
N VAL A 343 9.84 14.67 -9.16
CA VAL A 343 8.81 14.63 -10.19
C VAL A 343 7.51 15.19 -9.62
N PHE A 344 6.83 16.01 -10.40
CA PHE A 344 5.48 16.48 -10.14
C PHE A 344 4.57 16.07 -11.29
N VAL A 345 3.43 15.51 -10.93
CA VAL A 345 2.33 15.16 -11.85
C VAL A 345 1.06 15.79 -11.34
N SER A 346 0.31 16.43 -12.22
CA SER A 346 -1.03 16.95 -11.92
C SER A 346 -1.99 16.48 -13.00
N GLU A 347 -3.13 15.96 -12.61
CA GLU A 347 -4.17 15.46 -13.51
C GLU A 347 -5.53 16.05 -13.17
N GLY A 348 -6.22 16.62 -14.15
CA GLY A 348 -7.59 17.14 -14.01
C GLY A 348 -7.71 18.52 -13.37
N PHE A 349 -6.64 19.11 -12.84
CA PHE A 349 -6.55 20.53 -12.54
C PHE A 349 -6.24 21.32 -13.81
N ASP A 350 -6.66 22.59 -13.89
CA ASP A 350 -6.18 23.44 -14.99
C ASP A 350 -4.68 23.71 -14.85
N VAL A 351 -4.01 24.00 -15.99
CA VAL A 351 -2.55 24.15 -16.05
C VAL A 351 -2.03 25.30 -15.17
N ALA A 352 -2.77 26.41 -15.07
CA ALA A 352 -2.33 27.55 -14.26
C ALA A 352 -2.38 27.22 -12.77
N LEU A 353 -3.42 26.52 -12.31
CA LEU A 353 -3.53 26.01 -10.94
C LEU A 353 -2.46 24.93 -10.68
N ALA A 354 -2.28 24.00 -11.61
CA ALA A 354 -1.28 22.93 -11.49
C ALA A 354 0.15 23.50 -11.31
N ARG A 355 0.53 24.56 -12.03
CA ARG A 355 1.81 25.26 -11.86
C ARG A 355 1.96 25.88 -10.47
N LYS A 356 0.90 26.52 -9.94
CA LYS A 356 0.91 27.09 -8.58
C LYS A 356 1.05 26.01 -7.50
N LEU A 357 0.35 24.89 -7.67
CA LEU A 357 0.45 23.75 -6.77
C LEU A 357 1.86 23.15 -6.78
N ARG A 358 2.44 22.94 -7.96
CA ARG A 358 3.82 22.49 -8.12
C ARG A 358 4.80 23.38 -7.35
N ASP A 359 4.73 24.69 -7.61
CA ASP A 359 5.67 25.66 -7.01
C ASP A 359 5.51 25.72 -5.49
N SER A 360 4.28 25.66 -5.00
CA SER A 360 3.99 25.60 -3.57
C SER A 360 4.57 24.33 -2.93
N ILE A 361 4.32 23.14 -3.51
CA ILE A 361 4.82 21.88 -2.98
C ILE A 361 6.35 21.83 -3.01
N ALA A 362 6.96 22.21 -4.12
CA ALA A 362 8.41 22.22 -4.26
C ALA A 362 9.10 23.14 -3.24
N SER A 363 8.47 24.28 -2.89
CA SER A 363 9.05 25.28 -1.99
C SER A 363 9.24 24.82 -0.55
N VAL A 364 8.47 23.81 -0.09
CA VAL A 364 8.52 23.34 1.30
C VAL A 364 9.35 22.07 1.48
N GLN A 365 9.84 21.48 0.38
CA GLN A 365 10.66 20.28 0.45
C GLN A 365 12.08 20.67 0.89
N THR A 366 12.43 20.29 2.11
CA THR A 366 13.79 20.43 2.64
C THR A 366 14.55 19.12 2.55
N GLU A 367 15.87 19.18 2.59
CA GLU A 367 16.68 17.98 2.78
C GLU A 367 16.45 17.43 4.19
N GLY A 368 15.79 16.28 4.30
CA GLY A 368 15.56 15.58 5.56
C GLY A 368 14.10 15.16 5.79
N PRO A 369 13.90 14.17 6.67
CA PRO A 369 12.58 13.61 6.96
C PRO A 369 11.72 14.57 7.78
N LEU A 370 10.41 14.44 7.63
CA LEU A 370 9.43 15.10 8.47
C LEU A 370 9.51 14.55 9.91
N ARG A 371 9.61 15.42 10.92
CA ARG A 371 9.55 15.03 12.34
C ARG A 371 8.41 15.79 13.02
N MET A 372 7.41 15.07 13.51
CA MET A 372 6.30 15.64 14.29
C MET A 372 5.90 14.69 15.41
N ALA A 373 5.43 15.25 16.54
CA ALA A 373 4.89 14.47 17.65
C ALA A 373 3.44 14.05 17.33
N MET A 374 3.10 12.77 17.55
CA MET A 374 1.79 12.21 17.28
C MET A 374 0.78 12.46 18.41
N THR A 375 -0.45 12.85 18.08
CA THR A 375 -1.61 12.88 18.99
C THR A 375 -2.83 12.41 18.20
N GLY A 376 -3.60 11.43 18.72
CA GLY A 376 -4.63 10.68 18.00
C GLY A 376 -5.87 11.46 17.50
N GLY A 377 -6.54 10.92 16.50
CA GLY A 377 -7.75 11.41 15.82
C GLY A 377 -8.48 10.32 15.04
N GLU A 378 -9.68 10.56 14.49
CA GLU A 378 -10.55 9.56 13.83
C GLU A 378 -10.22 9.29 12.33
N PRO A 379 -10.71 8.17 11.77
CA PRO A 379 -10.17 7.58 10.53
C PRO A 379 -10.85 7.97 9.22
N ALA A 380 -10.07 7.99 8.16
CA ALA A 380 -10.53 8.05 6.78
C ALA A 380 -9.59 7.24 5.83
N LEU A 381 -9.97 7.01 4.57
CA LEU A 381 -9.38 6.01 3.68
C LEU A 381 -8.36 6.60 2.70
N SER A 382 -7.07 6.47 2.99
CA SER A 382 -5.97 6.66 2.01
C SER A 382 -5.61 5.36 1.29
N LEU A 383 -4.73 5.42 0.29
CA LEU A 383 -4.24 4.25 -0.42
C LEU A 383 -3.50 3.29 0.54
N GLY A 384 -2.58 3.78 1.36
CA GLY A 384 -1.82 2.97 2.33
C GLY A 384 -2.75 2.29 3.33
N ARG A 385 -3.71 3.04 3.86
CA ARG A 385 -4.71 2.50 4.76
C ARG A 385 -5.66 1.50 4.09
N TRP A 386 -6.07 1.76 2.85
CA TRP A 386 -6.86 0.80 2.10
C TRP A 386 -6.10 -0.52 1.91
N MET A 387 -4.81 -0.47 1.61
CA MET A 387 -3.96 -1.66 1.48
C MET A 387 -3.87 -2.42 2.80
N GLY A 388 -3.61 -1.74 3.92
CA GLY A 388 -3.62 -2.36 5.26
C GLY A 388 -4.96 -2.95 5.66
N SER A 389 -6.08 -2.33 5.25
CA SER A 389 -7.41 -2.82 5.55
C SER A 389 -7.80 -4.13 4.83
N LEU A 390 -7.06 -4.53 3.79
CA LEU A 390 -7.33 -5.80 3.09
C LEU A 390 -7.17 -7.01 4.02
N GLY A 391 -6.14 -7.02 4.87
CA GLY A 391 -5.94 -8.07 5.86
C GLY A 391 -7.00 -8.08 6.96
N VAL A 392 -7.32 -6.91 7.52
CA VAL A 392 -8.40 -6.75 8.53
C VAL A 392 -9.77 -7.14 7.96
N THR A 393 -10.03 -6.82 6.68
CA THR A 393 -11.28 -7.19 6.00
C THR A 393 -11.43 -8.71 5.91
N ARG A 394 -10.35 -9.47 5.77
CA ARG A 394 -10.35 -10.94 5.80
C ARG A 394 -10.97 -11.46 7.10
N ALA A 395 -10.51 -10.99 8.26
CA ALA A 395 -11.03 -11.38 9.56
C ALA A 395 -12.49 -10.95 9.78
N VAL A 396 -12.86 -9.74 9.36
CA VAL A 396 -14.22 -9.20 9.54
C VAL A 396 -15.25 -9.90 8.64
N LEU A 397 -14.93 -10.20 7.40
CA LEU A 397 -15.86 -10.92 6.50
C LEU A 397 -16.06 -12.36 6.96
N ALA A 398 -15.00 -13.04 7.38
CA ALA A 398 -15.09 -14.39 7.93
C ALA A 398 -15.96 -14.41 9.21
N GLY A 399 -15.78 -13.44 10.13
CA GLY A 399 -16.59 -13.32 11.34
C GLY A 399 -18.09 -13.06 11.09
N ARG A 400 -18.46 -12.37 10.00
CA ARG A 400 -19.87 -12.17 9.62
C ARG A 400 -20.52 -13.43 9.06
N TYR A 401 -19.78 -14.25 8.32
CA TYR A 401 -20.31 -15.52 7.80
C TYR A 401 -20.61 -16.53 8.92
N THR A 402 -19.83 -16.55 9.99
CA THR A 402 -20.06 -17.45 11.12
C THR A 402 -21.18 -16.97 12.06
N SER A 403 -21.42 -15.65 12.15
CA SER A 403 -22.46 -15.10 13.05
C SER A 403 -23.88 -15.19 12.50
N GLU A 404 -24.07 -15.33 11.16
CA GLU A 404 -25.39 -15.43 10.54
C GLU A 404 -25.88 -16.87 10.31
N GLY A 405 -25.13 -17.89 10.76
CA GLY A 405 -25.58 -19.29 10.75
C GLY A 405 -25.92 -19.86 9.36
N HIS A 406 -25.48 -19.24 8.30
CA HIS A 406 -25.71 -19.72 6.96
C HIS A 406 -24.60 -20.70 6.55
N SER A 407 -24.88 -21.99 6.71
CA SER A 407 -24.12 -23.02 6.00
C SER A 407 -24.19 -22.71 4.51
N ILE A 408 -23.04 -22.43 3.90
CA ILE A 408 -22.94 -22.43 2.43
C ILE A 408 -23.11 -23.90 2.03
N GLY A 409 -24.36 -24.29 1.74
CA GLY A 409 -24.67 -25.59 1.23
C GLY A 409 -23.91 -25.83 -0.06
N ALA A 410 -23.19 -26.92 -0.10
CA ALA A 410 -22.59 -27.47 -1.30
C ALA A 410 -23.70 -27.70 -2.34
N SER A 411 -23.89 -26.77 -3.27
CA SER A 411 -24.54 -27.00 -4.54
C SER A 411 -24.22 -25.88 -5.52
N ALA A 412 -23.13 -26.06 -6.22
CA ALA A 412 -23.01 -25.56 -7.58
C ALA A 412 -22.09 -26.50 -8.34
N TYR A 413 -22.71 -27.31 -9.17
CA TYR A 413 -22.05 -27.98 -10.29
C TYR A 413 -21.56 -26.93 -11.30
#